data_1c91b9886e2e3cce71e5697ac2a49c72
#
_entry.id   1c91b9886e2e3cce71e5697ac2a49c72
#
_cell.length_a   1.000
_cell.length_b   1.000
_cell.length_c   1.000
_cell.angle_alpha   90.00
_cell.angle_beta   90.00
_cell.angle_gamma   90.00
#
_symmetry.space_group_name_H-M   'P 1'
#
loop_
_entity.id
_entity.type
_entity.pdbx_description
1 polymer ?
#
loop_
_entity_poly.entity_id
_entity_poly.type
_entity_poly.pdbx_seq_one_letter_code
_entity_poly.pdbx_strand_id
1 'polypeptide(L)'
;LGDVYKRQRLNRTIQITNTGIQPGSGVGNHRNALTEETLGVPVIAIGIPTVVDAATIVGDALEKLMSGEKEFDAVKYMGQHRMAFAELNNMYMTGKDIDSVIKRVSYTVSEGINIAMEKNWA
;
A
#
# COMPACT_ATOMS: atom_id res chain seq x y z
N LEU A 1 3.83 10.78 -3.02
CA LEU A 1 3.69 9.32 -2.98
C LEU A 1 3.30 8.79 -1.59
N GLY A 2 3.84 9.34 -0.50
CA GLY A 2 3.50 8.92 0.85
C GLY A 2 2.04 9.11 1.23
N ASP A 3 1.42 10.20 0.81
CA ASP A 3 0.03 10.50 1.15
C ASP A 3 -0.98 9.69 0.34
N VAL A 4 -0.65 9.33 -0.89
CA VAL A 4 -1.49 8.49 -1.73
C VAL A 4 -1.52 7.06 -1.17
N TYR A 5 -0.38 6.55 -0.73
CA TYR A 5 -0.28 5.22 -0.12
C TYR A 5 -1.02 5.12 1.20
N LYS A 6 -0.97 6.15 2.03
CA LYS A 6 -1.66 6.17 3.32
C LYS A 6 -3.18 6.13 3.23
N ARG A 7 -3.73 6.56 2.11
CA ARG A 7 -5.18 6.60 1.88
C ARG A 7 -5.72 5.40 1.12
N GLN A 8 -4.85 4.51 0.66
CA GLN A 8 -5.28 3.33 -0.08
C GLN A 8 -5.89 2.31 0.85
N ARG A 9 -7.06 1.84 0.46
CA ARG A 9 -7.70 0.74 1.15
C ARG A 9 -6.97 -0.56 0.84
N LEU A 10 -6.79 -1.38 1.87
CA LEU A 10 -6.16 -2.68 1.75
C LEU A 10 -6.85 -3.53 0.67
N ASN A 11 -6.05 -4.14 -0.21
CA ASN A 11 -6.50 -5.07 -1.27
C ASN A 11 -7.45 -4.49 -2.34
N ARG A 12 -7.60 -3.18 -2.41
CA ARG A 12 -8.59 -2.58 -3.33
C ARG A 12 -7.98 -1.91 -4.55
N THR A 13 -6.70 -1.66 -4.54
CA THR A 13 -6.05 -0.93 -5.63
C THR A 13 -4.82 -1.69 -6.11
N ILE A 14 -4.77 -1.99 -7.39
CA ILE A 14 -3.57 -2.50 -8.03
C ILE A 14 -2.81 -1.31 -8.59
N GLN A 15 -1.53 -1.21 -8.26
CA GLN A 15 -0.66 -0.17 -8.75
C GLN A 15 0.30 -0.71 -9.77
N ILE A 16 0.48 0.03 -10.86
CA ILE A 16 1.44 -0.28 -11.90
C ILE A 16 2.32 0.94 -12.08
N THR A 17 3.64 0.75 -12.03
CA THR A 17 4.59 1.84 -12.23
C THR A 17 5.76 1.37 -13.09
N ASN A 18 6.34 2.29 -13.86
CA ASN A 18 7.55 2.07 -14.64
C ASN A 18 8.79 2.77 -14.04
N THR A 19 8.66 3.36 -12.87
CA THR A 19 9.76 4.07 -12.20
C THR A 19 10.57 3.18 -11.26
N GLY A 20 10.21 1.90 -11.16
CA GLY A 20 10.86 0.96 -10.27
C GLY A 20 10.23 0.91 -8.89
N ILE A 21 10.79 0.08 -8.04
CA ILE A 21 10.29 -0.12 -6.68
C ILE A 21 11.44 -0.29 -5.71
N GLN A 22 11.19 0.04 -4.44
CA GLN A 22 12.08 -0.29 -3.33
C GLN A 22 11.37 -1.31 -2.43
N PRO A 23 11.74 -2.59 -2.52
CA PRO A 23 11.05 -3.64 -1.77
C PRO A 23 11.13 -3.41 -0.27
N GLY A 24 10.03 -3.66 0.44
CA GLY A 24 9.95 -3.58 1.89
C GLY A 24 9.82 -2.16 2.46
N SER A 25 9.81 -1.13 1.63
CA SER A 25 9.71 0.26 2.12
C SER A 25 8.40 0.55 2.86
N GLY A 26 7.31 -0.11 2.48
CA GLY A 26 6.01 0.07 3.11
C GLY A 26 5.95 -0.37 4.57
N VAL A 27 6.84 -1.25 5.00
CA VAL A 27 6.94 -1.74 6.38
C VAL A 27 8.27 -1.37 7.05
N GLY A 28 8.97 -0.37 6.51
CA GLY A 28 10.23 0.10 7.06
C GLY A 28 11.44 -0.77 6.77
N ASN A 29 11.30 -1.84 6.01
CA ASN A 29 12.40 -2.67 5.56
C ASN A 29 12.97 -2.09 4.27
N HIS A 30 14.24 -1.72 4.29
CA HIS A 30 14.92 -1.17 3.12
C HIS A 30 15.80 -2.22 2.47
N ARG A 31 15.42 -2.63 1.26
CA ARG A 31 16.21 -3.50 0.39
C ARG A 31 16.70 -2.69 -0.80
N ASN A 32 17.58 -3.28 -1.59
CA ASN A 32 18.08 -2.62 -2.81
C ASN A 32 16.91 -2.28 -3.74
N ALA A 33 16.91 -1.05 -4.26
CA ALA A 33 15.92 -0.63 -5.23
C ALA A 33 16.01 -1.44 -6.52
N LEU A 34 14.85 -1.79 -7.08
CA LEU A 34 14.73 -2.44 -8.37
C LEU A 34 14.28 -1.40 -9.39
N THR A 35 15.25 -0.79 -10.08
CA THR A 35 15.02 0.28 -11.04
C THR A 35 15.77 -0.02 -12.33
N GLU A 36 15.47 0.73 -13.38
CA GLU A 36 16.26 0.63 -14.63
C GLU A 36 17.74 0.92 -14.38
N GLU A 37 18.05 1.87 -13.50
CA GLU A 37 19.42 2.24 -13.16
C GLU A 37 20.19 1.10 -12.48
N THR A 38 19.53 0.38 -11.56
CA THR A 38 20.16 -0.70 -10.81
C THR A 38 20.24 -2.01 -11.58
N LEU A 39 19.29 -2.28 -12.49
CA LEU A 39 19.21 -3.54 -13.23
C LEU A 39 19.69 -3.45 -14.66
N GLY A 40 19.80 -2.24 -15.22
CA GLY A 40 20.22 -2.03 -16.61
C GLY A 40 19.18 -2.41 -17.66
N VAL A 41 17.95 -2.68 -17.24
CA VAL A 41 16.81 -2.99 -18.12
C VAL A 41 15.58 -2.22 -17.65
N PRO A 42 14.61 -1.93 -18.54
CA PRO A 42 13.36 -1.31 -18.13
C PRO A 42 12.63 -2.18 -17.09
N VAL A 43 12.06 -1.53 -16.08
CA VAL A 43 11.37 -2.21 -14.97
C VAL A 43 9.93 -1.74 -14.90
N ILE A 44 9.00 -2.69 -14.87
CA ILE A 44 7.60 -2.44 -14.59
C ILE A 44 7.27 -3.15 -13.27
N ALA A 45 6.76 -2.39 -12.31
CA ALA A 45 6.35 -2.94 -11.02
C ALA A 45 4.82 -2.97 -10.91
N ILE A 46 4.30 -4.09 -10.42
CA ILE A 46 2.88 -4.27 -10.15
C ILE A 46 2.75 -4.60 -8.66
N GLY A 47 1.91 -3.87 -7.97
CA GLY A 47 1.73 -4.08 -6.54
C GLY A 47 0.30 -3.90 -6.08
N ILE A 48 -0.01 -4.54 -4.97
CA ILE A 48 -1.27 -4.37 -4.25
C ILE A 48 -0.96 -4.23 -2.75
N PRO A 49 -1.57 -3.27 -2.05
CA PRO A 49 -1.34 -3.15 -0.62
C PRO A 49 -1.99 -4.32 0.13
N THR A 50 -1.19 -5.07 0.87
CA THR A 50 -1.64 -6.22 1.66
C THR A 50 -1.56 -5.99 3.16
N VAL A 51 -0.83 -4.95 3.57
CA VAL A 51 -0.59 -4.60 4.97
C VAL A 51 -0.78 -3.09 5.14
N VAL A 52 -1.39 -2.70 6.23
CA VAL A 52 -1.57 -1.29 6.59
C VAL A 52 -1.19 -1.10 8.05
N ASP A 53 -0.58 0.03 8.40
CA ASP A 53 -0.29 0.30 9.79
C ASP A 53 -1.56 0.61 10.59
N ALA A 54 -1.55 0.24 11.87
CA ALA A 54 -2.72 0.41 12.72
C ALA A 54 -3.06 1.89 12.95
N ALA A 55 -2.07 2.77 12.96
CA ALA A 55 -2.30 4.21 13.11
C ALA A 55 -3.13 4.77 11.95
N THR A 56 -2.90 4.31 10.72
CA THR A 56 -3.69 4.72 9.55
C THR A 56 -5.16 4.30 9.71
N ILE A 57 -5.41 3.07 10.18
CA ILE A 57 -6.78 2.57 10.38
C ILE A 57 -7.51 3.40 11.44
N VAL A 58 -6.85 3.68 12.55
CA VAL A 58 -7.44 4.50 13.62
C VAL A 58 -7.68 5.92 13.15
N GLY A 59 -6.73 6.50 12.42
CA GLY A 59 -6.88 7.84 11.83
C GLY A 59 -8.08 7.92 10.89
N ASP A 60 -8.25 6.94 10.01
CA ASP A 60 -9.39 6.88 9.09
C ASP A 60 -10.73 6.74 9.84
N ALA A 61 -10.75 5.94 10.90
CA ALA A 61 -11.92 5.78 11.75
C ALA A 61 -12.29 7.09 12.46
N LEU A 62 -11.30 7.81 12.98
CA LEU A 62 -11.53 9.11 13.61
C LEU A 62 -12.05 10.14 12.62
N GLU A 63 -11.52 10.19 11.41
CA GLU A 63 -12.02 11.09 10.36
C GLU A 63 -13.49 10.82 10.03
N LYS A 64 -13.87 9.55 9.94
CA LYS A 64 -15.26 9.17 9.69
C LYS A 64 -16.20 9.53 10.83
N LEU A 65 -15.77 9.31 12.07
CA LEU A 65 -16.57 9.66 13.24
C LEU A 65 -16.77 11.17 13.40
N MET A 66 -15.76 11.94 12.98
CA MET A 66 -15.73 13.41 13.10
C MET A 66 -16.07 14.11 11.79
N SER A 67 -16.67 13.42 10.84
CA SER A 67 -16.92 13.94 9.48
C SER A 67 -17.86 15.15 9.43
N GLY A 68 -18.63 15.41 10.50
CA GLY A 68 -19.46 16.61 10.62
C GLY A 68 -18.69 17.85 11.09
N GLU A 69 -17.46 17.73 11.50
CA GLU A 69 -16.63 18.84 11.97
C GLU A 69 -15.65 19.29 10.89
N LYS A 70 -15.82 20.51 10.43
CA LYS A 70 -15.03 21.07 9.31
C LYS A 70 -13.55 21.26 9.59
N GLU A 71 -13.14 21.26 10.86
CA GLU A 71 -11.77 21.55 11.28
C GLU A 71 -11.04 20.36 11.88
N PHE A 72 -11.62 19.15 11.83
CA PHE A 72 -10.97 17.99 12.41
C PHE A 72 -9.88 17.45 11.47
N ASP A 73 -8.66 17.40 11.98
CA ASP A 73 -7.51 16.80 11.31
C ASP A 73 -7.02 15.62 12.15
N ALA A 74 -7.21 14.40 11.66
CA ALA A 74 -6.84 13.18 12.36
C ALA A 74 -5.33 13.09 12.61
N VAL A 75 -4.51 13.50 11.64
CA VAL A 75 -3.05 13.46 11.76
C VAL A 75 -2.57 14.39 12.86
N LYS A 76 -3.11 15.61 12.91
CA LYS A 76 -2.81 16.59 13.95
C LYS A 76 -3.26 16.12 15.32
N TYR A 77 -4.47 15.56 15.41
CA TYR A 77 -5.02 15.02 16.65
C TYR A 77 -4.14 13.90 17.21
N MET A 78 -3.77 12.93 16.37
CA MET A 78 -2.90 11.83 16.77
C MET A 78 -1.51 12.31 17.15
N GLY A 79 -0.99 13.34 16.48
CA GLY A 79 0.29 13.96 16.82
C GLY A 79 0.27 14.67 18.18
N GLN A 80 -0.86 15.30 18.55
CA GLN A 80 -1.04 15.93 19.85
C GLN A 80 -1.17 14.91 20.99
N HIS A 81 -1.58 13.69 20.69
CA HIS A 81 -1.78 12.60 21.65
C HIS A 81 -0.80 11.46 21.41
N ARG A 82 0.46 11.79 21.15
CA ARG A 82 1.49 10.80 20.77
C ARG A 82 1.59 9.61 21.70
N MET A 83 1.48 9.82 23.00
CA MET A 83 1.65 8.72 23.96
C MET A 83 0.51 7.71 23.87
N ALA A 84 -0.71 8.18 23.59
CA ALA A 84 -1.85 7.30 23.42
C ALA A 84 -1.77 6.45 22.14
N PHE A 85 -1.14 6.99 21.09
CA PHE A 85 -1.07 6.32 19.79
C PHE A 85 0.30 5.70 19.48
N ALA A 86 1.26 5.79 20.42
CA ALA A 86 2.63 5.33 20.17
C ALA A 86 2.72 3.84 19.81
N GLU A 87 1.94 2.98 20.45
CA GLU A 87 1.95 1.55 20.17
C GLU A 87 1.44 1.24 18.77
N LEU A 88 0.49 2.02 18.25
CA LEU A 88 -0.10 1.81 16.94
C LEU A 88 0.89 2.06 15.81
N ASN A 89 1.90 2.88 16.03
CA ASN A 89 2.93 3.17 15.02
C ASN A 89 3.83 1.97 14.72
N ASN A 90 3.88 0.99 15.62
CA ASN A 90 4.67 -0.23 15.47
C ASN A 90 3.83 -1.45 15.12
N MET A 91 2.53 -1.28 14.87
CA MET A 91 1.62 -2.37 14.57
C MET A 91 1.17 -2.31 13.12
N TYR A 92 1.22 -3.46 12.46
CA TYR A 92 0.72 -3.62 11.09
C TYR A 92 -0.44 -4.61 11.08
N MET A 93 -1.40 -4.37 10.20
CA MET A 93 -2.60 -5.18 10.10
C MET A 93 -2.80 -5.64 8.67
N THR A 94 -3.37 -6.84 8.53
CA THR A 94 -3.76 -7.39 7.24
C THR A 94 -5.14 -8.03 7.36
N GLY A 95 -5.81 -8.26 6.22
CA GLY A 95 -7.12 -8.92 6.24
C GLY A 95 -7.05 -10.35 6.73
N LYS A 96 -8.08 -10.81 7.41
CA LYS A 96 -8.18 -12.20 7.90
C LYS A 96 -8.16 -13.23 6.77
N ASP A 97 -8.63 -12.83 5.59
CA ASP A 97 -8.72 -13.66 4.39
C ASP A 97 -7.56 -13.44 3.42
N ILE A 98 -6.42 -12.94 3.93
CA ILE A 98 -5.30 -12.53 3.07
C ILE A 98 -4.79 -13.64 2.15
N ASP A 99 -4.74 -14.88 2.61
CA ASP A 99 -4.27 -15.99 1.79
C ASP A 99 -5.17 -16.22 0.57
N SER A 100 -6.48 -16.15 0.78
CA SER A 100 -7.48 -16.25 -0.27
C SER A 100 -7.40 -15.07 -1.24
N VAL A 101 -7.21 -13.86 -0.73
CA VAL A 101 -7.05 -12.64 -1.52
C VAL A 101 -5.80 -12.72 -2.39
N ILE A 102 -4.68 -13.16 -1.84
CA ILE A 102 -3.41 -13.30 -2.57
C ILE A 102 -3.57 -14.29 -3.72
N LYS A 103 -4.24 -15.41 -3.51
CA LYS A 103 -4.51 -16.38 -4.57
C LYS A 103 -5.28 -15.76 -5.73
N ARG A 104 -6.37 -15.06 -5.44
CA ARG A 104 -7.21 -14.40 -6.46
C ARG A 104 -6.46 -13.31 -7.21
N VAL A 105 -5.73 -12.49 -6.47
CA VAL A 105 -4.93 -11.40 -7.07
C VAL A 105 -3.81 -11.96 -7.93
N SER A 106 -3.10 -12.98 -7.46
CA SER A 106 -2.03 -13.62 -8.23
C SER A 106 -2.55 -14.21 -9.53
N TYR A 107 -3.70 -14.86 -9.50
CA TYR A 107 -4.34 -15.38 -10.70
C TYR A 107 -4.70 -14.25 -11.68
N THR A 108 -5.32 -13.20 -11.19
CA THR A 108 -5.73 -12.06 -12.01
C THR A 108 -4.53 -11.37 -12.65
N VAL A 109 -3.47 -11.14 -11.89
CA VAL A 109 -2.24 -10.52 -12.39
C VAL A 109 -1.57 -11.42 -13.44
N SER A 110 -1.48 -12.72 -13.18
CA SER A 110 -0.91 -13.69 -14.13
C SER A 110 -1.67 -13.71 -15.44
N GLU A 111 -3.00 -13.74 -15.39
CA GLU A 111 -3.85 -13.70 -16.58
C GLU A 111 -3.67 -12.38 -17.35
N GLY A 112 -3.61 -11.27 -16.64
CA GLY A 112 -3.36 -9.96 -17.26
C GLY A 112 -2.02 -9.90 -17.98
N ILE A 113 -0.97 -10.42 -17.39
CA ILE A 113 0.37 -10.48 -17.99
C ILE A 113 0.34 -11.38 -19.23
N ASN A 114 -0.28 -12.54 -19.15
CA ASN A 114 -0.38 -13.48 -20.28
C ASN A 114 -1.12 -12.84 -21.46
N ILE A 115 -2.23 -12.17 -21.22
CA ILE A 115 -3.00 -11.46 -22.25
C ILE A 115 -2.16 -10.36 -22.90
N ALA A 116 -1.45 -9.55 -22.07
CA ALA A 116 -0.60 -8.50 -22.58
C ALA A 116 0.54 -9.04 -23.44
N MET A 117 1.15 -10.14 -23.05
CA MET A 117 2.22 -10.81 -23.81
C MET A 117 1.71 -11.34 -25.13
N GLU A 118 0.57 -12.01 -25.15
CA GLU A 118 -0.05 -12.53 -26.39
C GLU A 118 -0.34 -11.42 -27.39
N LYS A 119 -0.89 -10.28 -26.94
CA LYS A 119 -1.22 -9.16 -27.81
C LYS A 119 0.00 -8.47 -28.42
N ASN A 120 1.12 -8.46 -27.72
CA ASN A 120 2.31 -7.75 -28.15
C ASN A 120 3.33 -8.63 -28.88
N TRP A 121 3.22 -9.94 -28.77
CA TRP A 121 4.21 -10.88 -29.32
C TRP A 121 3.63 -11.87 -30.33
N ALA A 122 2.32 -11.80 -30.57
CA ALA A 122 1.69 -12.62 -31.61
C ALA A 122 1.79 -11.93 -33.02
#